data_cf078a2e7b8c87b059c620ad9d322c50
#
_entry.id   cf078a2e7b8c87b059c620ad9d322c50
#
_cell.length_a   1.000
_cell.length_b   1.000
_cell.length_c   1.000
_cell.angle_alpha   90.00
_cell.angle_beta   90.00
_cell.angle_gamma   90.00
#
_symmetry.space_group_name_H-M   'P 1'
#
loop_
_entity.id
_entity.type
_entity.pdbx_description
1 polymer ?
#
loop_
_entity_poly.entity_id
_entity_poly.type
_entity_poly.pdbx_seq_one_letter_code
_entity_poly.pdbx_strand_id
1 'polypeptide(L)'
;FLQNSGIGRGMQVGKESLVATIAALEAWGRRDHATVRRTERGYLELWMQRFAGIPGLRASIIPDPTANPLDRLMLEVDPETARITAWDLADALAAGDPPVIVRDHEVEQGFFQLDPCNLHPGEAMIVAERVRAELETARARNAPSGRSVAERRAARFERRLRWPD
;
A
#
# COMPACT_ATOMS: atom_id res chain seq x y z
N PHE A 1 6.80 -45.66 -12.29
CA PHE A 1 6.51 -44.25 -11.92
C PHE A 1 5.19 -43.86 -12.60
N LEU A 2 4.11 -43.76 -11.83
CA LEU A 2 2.78 -43.46 -12.33
C LEU A 2 2.65 -41.95 -12.58
N GLN A 3 3.26 -41.43 -13.62
CA GLN A 3 3.26 -39.98 -13.95
C GLN A 3 1.84 -39.42 -14.19
N ASN A 4 0.87 -40.28 -14.45
CA ASN A 4 -0.47 -39.86 -14.89
C ASN A 4 -1.59 -40.05 -13.84
N SER A 5 -1.29 -40.58 -12.65
CA SER A 5 -2.32 -40.94 -11.67
C SER A 5 -2.11 -40.33 -10.27
N GLY A 6 -1.17 -39.38 -10.10
CA GLY A 6 -0.94 -38.72 -8.85
C GLY A 6 -1.72 -37.40 -8.72
N ILE A 7 -2.05 -37.04 -7.51
CA ILE A 7 -2.68 -35.74 -7.13
C ILE A 7 -1.89 -34.53 -7.66
N GLY A 8 -0.56 -34.67 -7.82
CA GLY A 8 0.32 -33.62 -8.29
C GLY A 8 0.26 -33.28 -9.78
N ARG A 9 -0.53 -33.99 -10.59
CA ARG A 9 -0.58 -33.72 -12.04
C ARG A 9 -1.09 -32.32 -12.38
N GLY A 10 -2.08 -31.83 -11.64
CA GLY A 10 -2.59 -30.46 -11.77
C GLY A 10 -1.63 -29.37 -11.28
N MET A 11 -0.55 -29.77 -10.58
CA MET A 11 0.46 -28.88 -10.03
C MET A 11 1.76 -28.88 -10.87
N GLN A 12 1.74 -29.47 -12.06
CA GLN A 12 2.90 -29.45 -12.96
C GLN A 12 3.13 -28.04 -13.48
N VAL A 13 4.34 -27.55 -13.29
CA VAL A 13 4.77 -26.24 -13.79
C VAL A 13 5.00 -26.34 -15.30
N GLY A 14 4.41 -25.43 -16.06
CA GLY A 14 4.64 -25.30 -17.50
C GLY A 14 6.08 -24.87 -17.81
N LYS A 15 6.56 -25.19 -18.99
CA LYS A 15 7.92 -24.80 -19.44
C LYS A 15 8.10 -23.29 -19.45
N GLU A 16 7.05 -22.55 -19.80
CA GLU A 16 7.00 -21.09 -19.82
C GLU A 16 7.26 -20.52 -18.43
N SER A 17 6.63 -21.08 -17.40
CA SER A 17 6.82 -20.67 -16.01
C SER A 17 8.25 -20.96 -15.53
N LEU A 18 8.85 -22.08 -15.95
CA LEU A 18 10.25 -22.41 -15.63
C LEU A 18 11.21 -21.40 -16.27
N VAL A 19 11.04 -21.11 -17.56
CA VAL A 19 11.88 -20.14 -18.28
C VAL A 19 11.73 -18.73 -17.66
N ALA A 20 10.50 -18.31 -17.39
CA ALA A 20 10.21 -17.04 -16.75
C ALA A 20 10.86 -16.92 -15.36
N THR A 21 10.81 -17.99 -14.56
CA THR A 21 11.47 -18.03 -13.24
C THR A 21 12.98 -17.92 -13.35
N ILE A 22 13.60 -18.65 -14.29
CA ILE A 22 15.05 -18.57 -14.51
C ILE A 22 15.44 -17.13 -14.92
N ALA A 23 14.74 -16.55 -15.87
CA ALA A 23 15.00 -15.18 -16.31
C ALA A 23 14.84 -14.15 -15.18
N ALA A 24 13.81 -14.33 -14.33
CA ALA A 24 13.59 -13.48 -13.17
C ALA A 24 14.72 -13.61 -12.13
N LEU A 25 15.20 -14.83 -11.85
CA LEU A 25 16.32 -15.07 -10.94
C LEU A 25 17.65 -14.47 -11.48
N GLU A 26 17.89 -14.60 -12.77
CA GLU A 26 19.06 -13.95 -13.39
C GLU A 26 18.98 -12.43 -13.31
N ALA A 27 17.83 -11.84 -13.59
CA ALA A 27 17.59 -10.40 -13.47
C ALA A 27 17.77 -9.93 -12.02
N TRP A 28 17.25 -10.70 -11.06
CA TRP A 28 17.41 -10.45 -9.63
C TRP A 28 18.89 -10.44 -9.21
N GLY A 29 19.66 -11.43 -9.67
CA GLY A 29 21.11 -11.52 -9.36
C GLY A 29 21.94 -10.37 -9.96
N ARG A 30 21.46 -9.74 -11.04
CA ARG A 30 22.13 -8.58 -11.67
C ARG A 30 21.69 -7.23 -11.10
N ARG A 31 20.60 -7.21 -10.30
CA ARG A 31 20.03 -5.98 -9.75
C ARG A 31 20.98 -5.36 -8.71
N ASP A 32 21.20 -4.07 -8.80
CA ASP A 32 21.88 -3.32 -7.73
C ASP A 32 20.92 -3.08 -6.56
N HIS A 33 20.85 -4.08 -5.68
CA HIS A 33 20.00 -4.03 -4.50
C HIS A 33 20.35 -2.89 -3.54
N ALA A 34 21.63 -2.50 -3.48
CA ALA A 34 22.07 -1.42 -2.61
C ALA A 34 21.50 -0.06 -3.07
N THR A 35 21.54 0.19 -4.38
CA THR A 35 20.95 1.42 -4.96
C THR A 35 19.44 1.42 -4.80
N VAL A 36 18.77 0.31 -5.04
CA VAL A 36 17.31 0.21 -4.84
C VAL A 36 16.93 0.57 -3.40
N ARG A 37 17.60 -0.01 -2.40
CA ARG A 37 17.32 0.30 -0.98
C ARG A 37 17.58 1.75 -0.61
N ARG A 38 18.63 2.36 -1.16
CA ARG A 38 18.88 3.80 -0.94
C ARG A 38 17.75 4.65 -1.50
N THR A 39 17.24 4.30 -2.68
CA THR A 39 16.11 5.01 -3.31
C THR A 39 14.83 4.85 -2.48
N GLU A 40 14.49 3.63 -2.08
CA GLU A 40 13.34 3.33 -1.23
C GLU A 40 13.44 4.07 0.11
N ARG A 41 14.61 4.09 0.73
CA ARG A 41 14.86 4.87 1.95
C ARG A 41 14.66 6.36 1.73
N GLY A 42 15.11 6.90 0.60
CA GLY A 42 14.89 8.29 0.22
C GLY A 42 13.40 8.64 0.08
N TYR A 43 12.56 7.73 -0.41
CA TYR A 43 11.11 7.92 -0.45
C TYR A 43 10.48 7.96 0.94
N LEU A 44 10.91 7.08 1.85
CA LEU A 44 10.45 7.10 3.24
C LEU A 44 10.81 8.41 3.95
N GLU A 45 12.03 8.89 3.76
CA GLU A 45 12.51 10.16 4.33
C GLU A 45 11.75 11.36 3.75
N LEU A 46 11.48 11.35 2.44
CA LEU A 46 10.63 12.34 1.80
C LEU A 46 9.24 12.39 2.46
N TRP A 47 8.60 11.25 2.61
CA TRP A 47 7.28 11.15 3.23
C TRP A 47 7.29 11.59 4.69
N MET A 48 8.29 11.18 5.47
CA MET A 48 8.46 11.64 6.84
C MET A 48 8.51 13.18 6.93
N GLN A 49 9.28 13.83 6.05
CA GLN A 49 9.37 15.28 5.98
C GLN A 49 8.05 15.93 5.54
N ARG A 50 7.40 15.36 4.53
CA ARG A 50 6.15 15.91 3.96
C ARG A 50 4.96 15.78 4.89
N PHE A 51 4.95 14.78 5.75
CA PHE A 51 3.87 14.55 6.71
C PHE A 51 4.15 15.14 8.09
N ALA A 52 5.34 15.63 8.34
CA ALA A 52 5.70 16.26 9.62
C ALA A 52 4.78 17.44 9.94
N GLY A 53 4.25 17.45 11.14
CA GLY A 53 3.41 18.55 11.65
C GLY A 53 1.99 18.62 11.07
N ILE A 54 1.57 17.63 10.27
CA ILE A 54 0.17 17.57 9.82
C ILE A 54 -0.73 17.19 11.01
N PRO A 55 -1.69 18.03 11.42
CA PRO A 55 -2.54 17.73 12.57
C PRO A 55 -3.35 16.45 12.34
N GLY A 56 -3.35 15.55 13.33
CA GLY A 56 -4.07 14.28 13.27
C GLY A 56 -3.39 13.18 12.45
N LEU A 57 -2.18 13.42 11.95
CA LEU A 57 -1.38 12.41 11.25
C LEU A 57 -0.05 12.18 11.98
N ARG A 58 0.25 10.91 12.29
CA ARG A 58 1.56 10.50 12.81
C ARG A 58 2.21 9.53 11.85
N ALA A 59 3.40 9.86 11.39
CA ALA A 59 4.20 9.03 10.50
C ALA A 59 5.37 8.39 11.25
N SER A 60 5.62 7.10 11.00
CA SER A 60 6.78 6.39 11.54
C SER A 60 7.29 5.35 10.56
N ILE A 61 8.61 5.22 10.46
CA ILE A 61 9.23 4.16 9.65
C ILE A 61 9.25 2.89 10.49
N ILE A 62 8.71 1.81 9.94
CA ILE A 62 8.64 0.50 10.58
C ILE A 62 9.34 -0.55 9.71
N PRO A 63 10.03 -1.53 10.31
CA PRO A 63 10.59 -2.65 9.57
C PRO A 63 9.48 -3.55 9.01
N ASP A 64 9.81 -4.29 7.96
CA ASP A 64 8.88 -5.32 7.48
C ASP A 64 8.71 -6.43 8.53
N PRO A 65 7.47 -6.79 8.91
CA PRO A 65 7.22 -7.79 9.95
C PRO A 65 7.69 -9.20 9.57
N THR A 66 7.93 -9.45 8.29
CA THR A 66 8.46 -10.73 7.79
C THR A 66 9.97 -10.73 7.57
N ALA A 67 10.65 -9.72 8.13
CA ALA A 67 12.11 -9.54 8.04
C ALA A 67 12.65 -9.41 6.60
N ASN A 68 11.82 -9.02 5.64
CA ASN A 68 12.33 -8.57 4.36
C ASN A 68 13.14 -7.28 4.55
N PRO A 69 14.19 -7.07 3.80
CA PRO A 69 15.03 -5.87 3.91
C PRO A 69 14.36 -4.64 3.27
N LEU A 70 13.15 -4.35 3.70
CA LEU A 70 12.29 -3.29 3.22
C LEU A 70 11.56 -2.67 4.41
N ASP A 71 11.80 -1.40 4.66
CA ASP A 71 11.03 -0.63 5.63
C ASP A 71 9.78 -0.05 4.97
N ARG A 72 8.75 0.23 5.77
CA ARG A 72 7.52 0.89 5.35
C ARG A 72 7.26 2.13 6.18
N LEU A 73 6.44 3.03 5.66
CA LEU A 73 5.93 4.14 6.45
C LEU A 73 4.55 3.80 6.98
N MET A 74 4.42 3.73 8.30
CA MET A 74 3.13 3.64 8.97
C MET A 74 2.55 5.04 9.14
N LEU A 75 1.31 5.24 8.74
CA LEU A 75 0.53 6.46 8.95
C LEU A 75 -0.63 6.16 9.89
N GLU A 76 -0.54 6.68 11.11
CA GLU A 76 -1.61 6.62 12.10
C GLU A 76 -2.44 7.90 11.98
N VAL A 77 -3.76 7.74 11.97
CA VAL A 77 -4.71 8.83 11.77
C VAL A 77 -5.58 8.98 13.01
N ASP A 78 -5.45 10.11 13.69
CA ASP A 78 -6.39 10.52 14.74
C ASP A 78 -7.63 11.14 14.09
N PRO A 79 -8.79 10.47 14.09
CA PRO A 79 -9.96 10.92 13.34
C PRO A 79 -10.57 12.22 13.91
N GLU A 80 -10.37 12.51 15.19
CA GLU A 80 -10.90 13.72 15.81
C GLU A 80 -10.16 14.97 15.31
N THR A 81 -8.84 14.87 15.16
CA THR A 81 -8.01 15.98 14.70
C THR A 81 -7.94 16.05 13.18
N ALA A 82 -7.77 14.91 12.51
CA ALA A 82 -7.68 14.84 11.06
C ALA A 82 -9.03 15.03 10.36
N ARG A 83 -10.15 14.86 11.06
CA ARG A 83 -11.53 14.91 10.55
C ARG A 83 -11.82 13.84 9.49
N ILE A 84 -11.04 12.77 9.50
CA ILE A 84 -11.18 11.61 8.61
C ILE A 84 -10.60 10.38 9.33
N THR A 85 -11.19 9.22 9.13
CA THR A 85 -10.61 7.97 9.64
C THR A 85 -9.52 7.46 8.70
N ALA A 86 -8.62 6.61 9.19
CA ALA A 86 -7.62 5.94 8.33
C ALA A 86 -8.28 5.19 7.17
N TRP A 87 -9.43 4.56 7.42
CA TRP A 87 -10.19 3.85 6.38
C TRP A 87 -10.70 4.77 5.29
N ASP A 88 -11.37 5.89 5.67
CA ASP A 88 -11.89 6.80 4.67
C ASP A 88 -10.79 7.49 3.89
N LEU A 89 -9.66 7.77 4.54
CA LEU A 89 -8.49 8.31 3.86
C LEU A 89 -7.93 7.30 2.84
N ALA A 90 -7.80 6.03 3.20
CA ALA A 90 -7.38 4.98 2.28
C ALA A 90 -8.34 4.82 1.09
N ASP A 91 -9.65 4.85 1.35
CA ASP A 91 -10.68 4.79 0.29
C ASP A 91 -10.64 6.04 -0.61
N ALA A 92 -10.45 7.24 -0.06
CA ALA A 92 -10.33 8.49 -0.82
C ALA A 92 -9.07 8.51 -1.70
N LEU A 93 -7.95 8.03 -1.17
CA LEU A 93 -6.71 7.88 -1.93
C LEU A 93 -6.88 6.92 -3.11
N ALA A 94 -7.53 5.78 -2.88
CA ALA A 94 -7.79 4.79 -3.92
C ALA A 94 -8.78 5.28 -5.00
N ALA A 95 -9.72 6.13 -4.64
CA ALA A 95 -10.73 6.69 -5.55
C ALA A 95 -10.26 7.94 -6.30
N GLY A 96 -9.11 8.49 -5.97
CA GLY A 96 -8.61 9.74 -6.55
C GLY A 96 -7.90 9.57 -7.89
N ASP A 97 -7.46 10.68 -8.45
CA ASP A 97 -6.70 10.75 -9.70
C ASP A 97 -5.38 11.51 -9.46
N PRO A 98 -4.22 10.86 -9.65
CA PRO A 98 -4.06 9.42 -9.83
C PRO A 98 -4.45 8.64 -8.57
N PRO A 99 -4.89 7.37 -8.70
CA PRO A 99 -5.24 6.54 -7.57
C PRO A 99 -3.97 6.15 -6.78
N VAL A 100 -4.06 6.20 -5.45
CA VAL A 100 -3.00 5.76 -4.54
C VAL A 100 -3.51 4.60 -3.71
N ILE A 101 -2.98 3.42 -3.98
CA ILE A 101 -3.34 2.19 -3.26
C ILE A 101 -2.36 1.98 -2.11
N VAL A 102 -2.88 1.89 -0.90
CA VAL A 102 -2.09 1.74 0.33
C VAL A 102 -2.25 0.33 0.93
N ARG A 103 -1.37 -0.04 1.84
CA ARG A 103 -1.52 -1.30 2.61
C ARG A 103 -2.47 -1.05 3.78
N ASP A 104 -3.72 -1.41 3.58
CA ASP A 104 -4.84 -1.12 4.47
C ASP A 104 -5.40 -2.34 5.20
N HIS A 105 -4.58 -3.39 5.38
CA HIS A 105 -5.02 -4.67 5.97
C HIS A 105 -5.52 -4.51 7.41
N GLU A 106 -4.98 -3.53 8.14
CA GLU A 106 -5.28 -3.27 9.55
C GLU A 106 -5.87 -1.86 9.76
N VAL A 107 -6.46 -1.31 8.71
CA VAL A 107 -6.98 0.08 8.68
C VAL A 107 -8.05 0.34 9.75
N GLU A 108 -8.74 -0.70 10.23
CA GLU A 108 -9.70 -0.63 11.34
C GLU A 108 -9.05 -0.22 12.66
N GLN A 109 -7.73 -0.43 12.80
CA GLN A 109 -6.95 -0.04 13.97
C GLN A 109 -6.51 1.45 13.92
N GLY A 110 -6.92 2.19 12.90
CA GLY A 110 -6.62 3.61 12.76
C GLY A 110 -5.33 3.93 12.02
N PHE A 111 -4.74 2.97 11.31
CA PHE A 111 -3.54 3.18 10.51
C PHE A 111 -3.55 2.43 9.18
N PHE A 112 -2.69 2.83 8.28
CA PHE A 112 -2.29 2.09 7.07
C PHE A 112 -0.81 2.30 6.79
N GLN A 113 -0.25 1.57 5.84
CA GLN A 113 1.16 1.66 5.52
C GLN A 113 1.36 2.07 4.06
N LEU A 114 2.38 2.88 3.83
CA LEU A 114 2.92 3.18 2.50
C LEU A 114 4.14 2.30 2.26
N ASP A 115 4.14 1.63 1.12
CA ASP A 115 5.22 0.77 0.68
C ASP A 115 6.04 1.51 -0.39
N PRO A 116 7.36 1.72 -0.20
CA PRO A 116 8.18 2.44 -1.17
C PRO A 116 8.57 1.58 -2.38
N CYS A 117 8.25 0.27 -2.35
CA CYS A 117 8.58 -0.65 -3.43
C CYS A 117 7.87 -0.27 -4.74
N ASN A 118 8.56 -0.51 -5.84
CA ASN A 118 8.00 -0.40 -7.19
C ASN A 118 7.52 1.00 -7.61
N LEU A 119 7.85 2.03 -6.85
CA LEU A 119 7.58 3.41 -7.26
C LEU A 119 8.53 3.84 -8.39
N HIS A 120 7.97 4.51 -9.38
CA HIS A 120 8.74 5.19 -10.40
C HIS A 120 9.20 6.58 -9.93
N PRO A 121 10.22 7.17 -10.60
CA PRO A 121 10.66 8.52 -10.28
C PRO A 121 9.50 9.54 -10.29
N GLY A 122 9.35 10.29 -9.21
CA GLY A 122 8.28 11.28 -9.04
C GLY A 122 7.03 10.77 -8.31
N GLU A 123 6.73 9.47 -8.32
CA GLU A 123 5.51 8.94 -7.73
C GLU A 123 5.44 9.10 -6.21
N ALA A 124 6.59 9.04 -5.52
CA ALA A 124 6.63 9.30 -4.08
C ALA A 124 6.12 10.71 -3.72
N MET A 125 6.38 11.71 -4.59
CA MET A 125 5.87 13.06 -4.42
C MET A 125 4.35 13.10 -4.64
N ILE A 126 3.86 12.43 -5.68
CA ILE A 126 2.41 12.32 -5.97
C ILE A 126 1.69 11.72 -4.76
N VAL A 127 2.21 10.64 -4.18
CA VAL A 127 1.66 10.04 -2.95
C VAL A 127 1.58 11.07 -1.82
N ALA A 128 2.66 11.82 -1.59
CA ALA A 128 2.69 12.83 -0.54
C ALA A 128 1.66 13.95 -0.75
N GLU A 129 1.54 14.45 -1.97
CA GLU A 129 0.59 15.49 -2.34
C GLU A 129 -0.86 15.01 -2.22
N ARG A 130 -1.13 13.78 -2.66
CA ARG A 130 -2.46 13.17 -2.54
C ARG A 130 -2.90 13.01 -1.08
N VAL A 131 -2.03 12.48 -0.21
CA VAL A 131 -2.33 12.33 1.22
C VAL A 131 -2.63 13.70 1.85
N ARG A 132 -1.85 14.73 1.56
CA ARG A 132 -2.07 16.07 2.08
C ARG A 132 -3.39 16.67 1.59
N ALA A 133 -3.67 16.58 0.30
CA ALA A 133 -4.89 17.11 -0.30
C ALA A 133 -6.16 16.49 0.29
N GLU A 134 -6.16 15.17 0.52
CA GLU A 134 -7.30 14.49 1.14
C GLU A 134 -7.50 14.91 2.60
N LEU A 135 -6.42 15.07 3.37
CA LEU A 135 -6.49 15.55 4.75
C LEU A 135 -6.94 17.02 4.83
N GLU A 136 -6.51 17.87 3.93
CA GLU A 136 -6.97 19.26 3.83
C GLU A 136 -8.45 19.33 3.47
N THR A 137 -8.88 18.51 2.50
CA THR A 137 -10.28 18.38 2.10
C THR A 137 -11.17 17.91 3.25
N ALA A 138 -10.72 16.90 3.99
CA ALA A 138 -11.47 16.36 5.12
C ALA A 138 -11.65 17.41 6.24
N ARG A 139 -10.60 18.15 6.56
CA ARG A 139 -10.66 19.23 7.55
C ARG A 139 -11.56 20.37 7.12
N ALA A 140 -11.53 20.74 5.82
CA ALA A 140 -12.40 21.78 5.30
C ALA A 140 -13.89 21.40 5.36
N ARG A 141 -14.23 20.13 5.17
CA ARG A 141 -15.60 19.62 5.29
C ARG A 141 -16.12 19.57 6.73
N ASN A 142 -15.24 19.53 7.70
CA ASN A 142 -15.51 19.48 9.15
C ASN A 142 -16.57 18.44 9.58
N ALA A 143 -16.74 17.37 8.80
CA ALA A 143 -17.66 16.29 9.07
C ALA A 143 -16.87 14.99 9.23
N PRO A 144 -16.82 14.36 10.42
CA PRO A 144 -16.26 13.04 10.58
C PRO A 144 -17.08 12.05 9.74
N SER A 145 -16.39 11.07 9.15
CA SER A 145 -17.08 10.00 8.45
C SER A 145 -17.94 9.18 9.42
N GLY A 146 -19.23 9.16 9.18
CA GLY A 146 -20.22 8.46 10.02
C GLY A 146 -20.40 6.97 9.73
N ARG A 147 -19.64 6.38 8.80
CA ARG A 147 -19.80 4.97 8.45
C ARG A 147 -19.23 4.05 9.53
N SER A 148 -20.03 3.07 9.95
CA SER A 148 -19.56 2.00 10.83
C SER A 148 -18.58 1.05 10.11
N VAL A 149 -17.78 0.30 10.86
CA VAL A 149 -16.89 -0.74 10.30
C VAL A 149 -17.67 -1.77 9.48
N ALA A 150 -18.87 -2.15 9.94
CA ALA A 150 -19.73 -3.10 9.24
C ALA A 150 -20.18 -2.59 7.87
N GLU A 151 -20.61 -1.33 7.78
CA GLU A 151 -20.99 -0.69 6.51
C GLU A 151 -19.83 -0.57 5.53
N ARG A 152 -18.64 -0.27 6.05
CA ARG A 152 -17.41 -0.19 5.24
C ARG A 152 -17.00 -1.55 4.69
N ARG A 153 -17.06 -2.60 5.53
CA ARG A 153 -16.79 -3.98 5.09
C ARG A 153 -17.77 -4.45 4.03
N ALA A 154 -19.05 -4.15 4.20
CA ALA A 154 -20.08 -4.47 3.23
C ALA A 154 -19.82 -3.76 1.88
N ALA A 155 -19.56 -2.47 1.89
CA ALA A 155 -19.25 -1.70 0.68
C ALA A 155 -17.97 -2.19 -0.03
N ARG A 156 -16.94 -2.58 0.73
CA ARG A 156 -15.70 -3.16 0.18
C ARG A 156 -15.96 -4.54 -0.46
N PHE A 157 -16.81 -5.37 0.17
CA PHE A 157 -17.20 -6.67 -0.37
C PHE A 157 -18.00 -6.52 -1.67
N GLU A 158 -18.99 -5.61 -1.69
CA GLU A 158 -19.76 -5.31 -2.90
C GLU A 158 -18.90 -4.83 -4.07
N ARG A 159 -17.91 -3.97 -3.82
CA ARG A 159 -16.94 -3.53 -4.84
C ARG A 159 -16.16 -4.70 -5.44
N ARG A 160 -15.77 -5.69 -4.61
CA ARG A 160 -15.09 -6.89 -5.10
C ARG A 160 -15.99 -7.78 -5.96
N LEU A 161 -17.28 -7.83 -5.67
CA LEU A 161 -18.23 -8.60 -6.46
C LEU A 161 -18.53 -7.97 -7.83
N ARG A 162 -18.31 -6.67 -7.97
CA ARG A 162 -18.50 -5.94 -9.23
C ARG A 162 -17.26 -5.94 -10.13
N TRP A 163 -16.15 -6.49 -9.67
CA TRP A 163 -14.97 -6.69 -10.50
C TRP A 163 -15.24 -7.81 -11.54
N PRO A 164 -14.95 -7.61 -12.86
CA PRO A 164 -14.14 -6.53 -13.46
C PRO A 164 -14.95 -5.45 -14.22
N ASP A 165 -16.09 -4.99 -13.77
CA ASP A 165 -16.87 -3.96 -14.48
C ASP A 165 -16.22 -2.58 -14.47
#